data_03b1ca8b707450303f6cf74368c22f83
#
_entry.id   03b1ca8b707450303f6cf74368c22f83
#
_cell.length_a   1.000
_cell.length_b   1.000
_cell.length_c   1.000
_cell.angle_alpha   90.00
_cell.angle_beta   90.00
_cell.angle_gamma   90.00
#
_symmetry.space_group_name_H-M   'P 1'
#
loop_
_entity.id
_entity.type
_entity.pdbx_description
1 polymer ?
#
loop_
_entity_poly.entity_id
_entity_poly.type
_entity_poly.pdbx_seq_one_letter_code
_entity_poly.pdbx_strand_id
1 'polypeptide(L)'
;TYTLYTALEPCPMCMGTIVMGGIRNVVIGTKDAYGGAMELIEKSKYLKGKNIKVVWMPQEYGDIQRGFQTLKELLYNKNEELLERMLKDFSVYNEKGVLAAKALIDEGLFVDKKPGSYSVEEIFDKLMLIVEK
;
A
#
# COMPACT_ATOMS: atom_id res chain seq x y z
N THR A 1 -18.86 16.41 8.42
CA THR A 1 -18.36 15.03 8.46
C THR A 1 -17.14 14.91 7.58
N TYR A 2 -16.04 14.43 8.15
CA TYR A 2 -14.79 14.27 7.41
C TYR A 2 -14.69 12.88 6.78
N THR A 3 -14.05 12.80 5.63
CA THR A 3 -13.64 11.55 4.98
C THR A 3 -12.12 11.49 4.97
N LEU A 4 -11.56 10.40 5.48
CA LEU A 4 -10.13 10.12 5.41
C LEU A 4 -9.84 9.31 4.15
N TYR A 5 -8.84 9.73 3.40
CA TYR A 5 -8.30 8.99 2.27
C TYR A 5 -6.91 8.46 2.62
N THR A 6 -6.69 7.19 2.43
CA THR A 6 -5.38 6.56 2.63
C THR A 6 -5.06 5.60 1.49
N ALA A 7 -3.84 5.61 1.02
CA ALA A 7 -3.41 4.73 -0.06
C ALA A 7 -3.29 3.26 0.38
N LEU A 8 -2.95 3.02 1.65
CA LEU A 8 -2.76 1.69 2.21
C LEU A 8 -3.68 1.48 3.42
N GLU A 9 -4.08 0.23 3.66
CA GLU A 9 -4.87 -0.15 4.81
C GLU A 9 -4.20 0.31 6.12
N PRO A 10 -4.93 1.02 6.99
CA PRO A 10 -4.39 1.48 8.27
C PRO A 10 -3.92 0.34 9.18
N CYS A 11 -2.74 0.49 9.73
CA CYS A 11 -2.21 -0.40 10.78
C CYS A 11 -3.01 -0.26 12.10
N PRO A 12 -2.80 -1.12 13.11
CA PRO A 12 -3.55 -1.06 14.37
C PRO A 12 -3.52 0.30 15.07
N MET A 13 -2.37 0.98 15.08
CA MET A 13 -2.25 2.31 15.67
C MET A 13 -3.06 3.35 14.89
N CYS A 14 -2.93 3.35 13.56
CA CYS A 14 -3.66 4.28 12.69
C CYS A 14 -5.17 4.03 12.75
N MET A 15 -5.60 2.78 12.72
CA MET A 15 -7.00 2.39 12.85
C MET A 15 -7.57 2.86 14.19
N GLY A 16 -6.84 2.65 15.28
CA GLY A 16 -7.22 3.14 16.60
C GLY A 16 -7.38 4.66 16.63
N THR A 17 -6.44 5.39 16.02
CA THR A 17 -6.49 6.85 15.90
C THR A 17 -7.71 7.33 15.11
N ILE A 18 -8.02 6.69 13.98
CA ILE A 18 -9.20 6.98 13.16
C ILE A 18 -10.48 6.83 14.01
N VAL A 19 -10.59 5.71 14.72
CA VAL A 19 -11.76 5.41 15.56
C VAL A 19 -11.92 6.45 16.68
N MET A 20 -10.86 6.69 17.43
CA MET A 20 -10.87 7.60 18.58
C MET A 20 -10.95 9.06 18.16
N GLY A 21 -10.40 9.41 17.02
CA GLY A 21 -10.52 10.75 16.43
C GLY A 21 -11.89 11.08 15.85
N GLY A 22 -12.82 10.15 15.89
CA GLY A 22 -14.19 10.39 15.44
C GLY A 22 -14.40 10.36 13.93
N ILE A 23 -13.43 9.90 13.15
CA ILE A 23 -13.57 9.74 11.70
C ILE A 23 -14.45 8.53 11.42
N ARG A 24 -15.48 8.71 10.58
CA ARG A 24 -16.48 7.68 10.28
C ARG A 24 -16.53 7.25 8.83
N ASN A 25 -15.86 7.98 7.94
CA ASN A 25 -15.77 7.63 6.53
C ASN A 25 -14.30 7.49 6.15
N VAL A 26 -13.92 6.32 5.64
CA VAL A 26 -12.55 6.01 5.25
C VAL A 26 -12.54 5.42 3.84
N VAL A 27 -11.73 6.01 2.96
CA VAL A 27 -11.48 5.49 1.61
C VAL A 27 -10.06 4.95 1.58
N ILE A 28 -9.90 3.69 1.23
CA ILE A 28 -8.64 2.95 1.31
C ILE A 28 -8.24 2.46 -0.07
N GLY A 29 -6.99 2.72 -0.46
CA GLY A 29 -6.44 2.30 -1.74
C GLY A 29 -6.32 0.79 -1.89
N THR A 30 -5.74 0.11 -0.90
CA THR A 30 -5.57 -1.35 -0.92
C THR A 30 -5.48 -1.95 0.47
N LYS A 31 -5.81 -3.23 0.56
CA LYS A 31 -5.59 -4.07 1.75
C LYS A 31 -4.10 -4.32 1.98
N ASP A 32 -3.75 -4.56 3.22
CA ASP A 32 -2.38 -4.86 3.63
C ASP A 32 -2.31 -6.12 4.48
N ALA A 33 -1.90 -7.23 3.86
CA ALA A 33 -1.71 -8.49 4.58
C ALA A 33 -0.54 -8.46 5.57
N TYR A 34 0.40 -7.51 5.41
CA TYR A 34 1.55 -7.38 6.30
C TYR A 34 1.19 -6.69 7.62
N GLY A 35 0.43 -5.60 7.57
CA GLY A 35 0.19 -4.79 8.77
C GLY A 35 -1.18 -4.12 8.85
N GLY A 36 -2.11 -4.46 7.95
CA GLY A 36 -3.46 -3.91 7.94
C GLY A 36 -4.28 -4.38 9.15
N ALA A 37 -5.19 -3.54 9.63
CA ALA A 37 -5.96 -3.80 10.84
C ALA A 37 -7.45 -3.48 10.74
N MET A 38 -7.96 -3.14 9.56
CA MET A 38 -9.37 -2.73 9.41
C MET A 38 -10.35 -3.87 9.72
N GLU A 39 -9.95 -5.13 9.58
CA GLU A 39 -10.77 -6.27 9.96
C GLU A 39 -11.14 -6.30 11.47
N LEU A 40 -10.33 -5.66 12.32
CA LEU A 40 -10.56 -5.60 13.76
C LEU A 40 -11.85 -4.84 14.11
N ILE A 41 -12.32 -3.96 13.21
CA ILE A 41 -13.59 -3.23 13.40
C ILE A 41 -14.75 -4.21 13.56
N GLU A 42 -14.77 -5.29 12.80
CA GLU A 42 -15.82 -6.29 12.87
C GLU A 42 -15.68 -7.27 14.06
N LYS A 43 -14.48 -7.39 14.60
CA LYS A 43 -14.18 -8.33 15.70
C LYS A 43 -14.45 -7.76 17.10
N SER A 44 -14.51 -6.44 17.23
CA SER A 44 -14.75 -5.77 18.50
C SER A 44 -16.15 -5.14 18.55
N LYS A 45 -16.95 -5.49 19.56
CA LYS A 45 -18.27 -4.87 19.78
C LYS A 45 -18.17 -3.34 19.87
N TYR A 46 -17.14 -2.85 20.56
CA TYR A 46 -16.90 -1.41 20.70
C TYR A 46 -16.61 -0.74 19.37
N LEU A 47 -15.70 -1.32 18.57
CA LEU A 47 -15.31 -0.77 17.27
C LEU A 47 -16.46 -0.83 16.27
N LYS A 48 -17.18 -1.95 16.23
CA LYS A 48 -18.36 -2.12 15.38
C LYS A 48 -19.45 -1.08 15.68
N GLY A 49 -19.64 -0.74 16.95
CA GLY A 49 -20.58 0.31 17.37
C GLY A 49 -20.22 1.73 16.92
N LYS A 50 -19.00 1.94 16.43
CA LYS A 50 -18.58 3.24 15.86
C LYS A 50 -19.09 3.49 14.44
N ASN A 51 -19.64 2.48 13.78
CA ASN A 51 -20.24 2.58 12.44
C ASN A 51 -19.33 3.23 11.39
N ILE A 52 -18.08 2.79 11.32
CA ILE A 52 -17.11 3.29 10.35
C ILE A 52 -17.44 2.72 8.97
N LYS A 53 -17.65 3.60 8.01
CA LYS A 53 -17.86 3.25 6.61
C LYS A 53 -16.52 3.18 5.89
N VAL A 54 -16.23 2.01 5.35
CA VAL A 54 -14.99 1.76 4.59
C VAL A 54 -15.33 1.56 3.12
N VAL A 55 -14.64 2.30 2.26
CA VAL A 55 -14.70 2.15 0.80
C VAL A 55 -13.32 1.75 0.31
N TRP A 56 -13.25 0.66 -0.43
CA TRP A 56 -12.01 0.21 -1.08
C TRP A 56 -11.95 0.75 -2.50
N MET A 57 -10.79 1.26 -2.88
CA MET A 57 -10.54 1.76 -4.23
C MET A 57 -10.40 0.61 -5.24
N PRO A 58 -10.55 0.87 -6.55
CA PRO A 58 -10.25 -0.10 -7.58
C PRO A 58 -8.83 -0.68 -7.47
N GLN A 59 -8.69 -1.94 -7.90
CA GLN A 59 -7.48 -2.76 -7.73
C GLN A 59 -6.20 -2.10 -8.26
N GLU A 60 -6.27 -1.43 -9.40
CA GLU A 60 -5.12 -0.78 -10.05
C GLU A 60 -4.46 0.29 -9.18
N TYR A 61 -5.22 1.03 -8.38
CA TYR A 61 -4.65 2.01 -7.45
C TYR A 61 -3.86 1.33 -6.34
N GLY A 62 -4.35 0.20 -5.86
CA GLY A 62 -3.65 -0.61 -4.87
C GLY A 62 -2.36 -1.20 -5.43
N ASP A 63 -2.39 -1.68 -6.66
CA ASP A 63 -1.21 -2.23 -7.33
C ASP A 63 -0.13 -1.16 -7.53
N ILE A 64 -0.50 0.06 -7.91
CA ILE A 64 0.44 1.18 -8.02
C ILE A 64 1.02 1.56 -6.67
N GLN A 65 0.20 1.70 -5.64
CA GLN A 65 0.67 1.97 -4.28
C GLN A 65 1.69 0.92 -3.82
N ARG A 66 1.38 -0.34 -4.06
CA ARG A 66 2.27 -1.45 -3.69
C ARG A 66 3.55 -1.47 -4.52
N GLY A 67 3.47 -1.07 -5.78
CA GLY A 67 4.64 -0.87 -6.64
C GLY A 67 5.62 0.14 -6.04
N PHE A 68 5.15 1.31 -5.63
CA PHE A 68 5.98 2.32 -4.96
C PHE A 68 6.61 1.78 -3.67
N GLN A 69 5.82 1.12 -2.83
CA GLN A 69 6.32 0.57 -1.58
C GLN A 69 7.36 -0.52 -1.83
N THR A 70 7.14 -1.39 -2.81
CA THR A 70 8.08 -2.45 -3.19
C THR A 70 9.39 -1.85 -3.70
N LEU A 71 9.35 -0.82 -4.55
CA LEU A 71 10.56 -0.11 -5.00
C LEU A 71 11.37 0.41 -3.81
N LYS A 72 10.70 1.03 -2.85
CA LYS A 72 11.36 1.54 -1.63
C LYS A 72 12.02 0.40 -0.84
N GLU A 73 11.34 -0.72 -0.64
CA GLU A 73 11.89 -1.86 0.10
C GLU A 73 13.07 -2.50 -0.66
N LEU A 74 12.97 -2.69 -1.98
CA LEU A 74 14.05 -3.24 -2.81
C LEU A 74 15.30 -2.36 -2.78
N LEU A 75 15.16 -1.04 -2.66
CA LEU A 75 16.28 -0.10 -2.64
C LEU A 75 16.96 0.00 -1.28
N TYR A 76 16.22 -0.05 -0.19
CA TYR A 76 16.71 0.37 1.12
C TYR A 76 16.70 -0.73 2.18
N ASN A 77 15.92 -1.79 2.02
CA ASN A 77 15.87 -2.86 2.99
C ASN A 77 17.04 -3.84 2.76
N LYS A 78 17.97 -3.87 3.71
CA LYS A 78 19.16 -4.72 3.65
C LYS A 78 18.97 -6.09 4.32
N ASN A 79 17.84 -6.30 4.98
CA ASN A 79 17.51 -7.59 5.59
C ASN A 79 16.75 -8.45 4.57
N GLU A 80 17.47 -9.35 3.90
CA GLU A 80 16.93 -10.19 2.82
C GLU A 80 15.77 -11.08 3.28
N GLU A 81 15.86 -11.67 4.46
CA GLU A 81 14.82 -12.53 5.02
C GLU A 81 13.53 -11.75 5.30
N LEU A 82 13.67 -10.56 5.92
CA LEU A 82 12.55 -9.67 6.16
C LEU A 82 11.93 -9.20 4.85
N LEU A 83 12.76 -8.80 3.89
CA LEU A 83 12.32 -8.34 2.56
C LEU A 83 11.49 -9.43 1.86
N GLU A 84 12.00 -10.66 1.81
CA GLU A 84 11.30 -11.78 1.17
C GLU A 84 9.91 -12.01 1.80
N ARG A 85 9.84 -12.01 3.13
CA ARG A 85 8.58 -12.15 3.87
C ARG A 85 7.62 -11.00 3.57
N MET A 86 8.11 -9.75 3.57
CA MET A 86 7.29 -8.58 3.25
C MET A 86 6.74 -8.65 1.82
N LEU A 87 7.57 -8.99 0.84
CA LEU A 87 7.14 -9.07 -0.56
C LEU A 87 6.11 -10.19 -0.78
N LYS A 88 6.21 -11.27 -0.02
CA LYS A 88 5.20 -12.34 -0.03
C LYS A 88 3.85 -11.80 0.47
N ASP A 89 3.83 -11.10 1.59
CA ASP A 89 2.61 -10.50 2.13
C ASP A 89 2.04 -9.41 1.20
N PHE A 90 2.90 -8.59 0.60
CA PHE A 90 2.49 -7.58 -0.39
C PHE A 90 1.81 -8.21 -1.61
N SER A 91 2.27 -9.38 -2.03
CA SER A 91 1.71 -10.10 -3.19
C SER A 91 0.33 -10.70 -2.92
N VAL A 92 -0.10 -10.82 -1.67
CA VAL A 92 -1.43 -11.38 -1.34
C VAL A 92 -2.56 -10.60 -2.02
N TYR A 93 -2.49 -9.29 -2.01
CA TYR A 93 -3.51 -8.42 -2.64
C TYR A 93 -3.04 -7.67 -3.87
N ASN A 94 -1.72 -7.49 -4.04
CA ASN A 94 -1.16 -6.61 -5.06
C ASN A 94 0.05 -7.23 -5.78
N GLU A 95 -0.09 -8.46 -6.24
CA GLU A 95 0.98 -9.17 -6.95
C GLU A 95 1.49 -8.39 -8.17
N LYS A 96 0.59 -7.80 -8.96
CA LYS A 96 0.99 -6.99 -10.13
C LYS A 96 1.88 -5.82 -9.76
N GLY A 97 1.58 -5.13 -8.66
CA GLY A 97 2.42 -4.02 -8.18
C GLY A 97 3.81 -4.47 -7.76
N VAL A 98 3.92 -5.61 -7.06
CA VAL A 98 5.21 -6.20 -6.67
C VAL A 98 6.03 -6.60 -7.89
N LEU A 99 5.40 -7.28 -8.85
CA LEU A 99 6.07 -7.72 -10.10
C LEU A 99 6.49 -6.53 -10.96
N ALA A 100 5.66 -5.50 -11.06
CA ALA A 100 5.99 -4.27 -11.80
C ALA A 100 7.23 -3.59 -11.21
N ALA A 101 7.31 -3.47 -9.89
CA ALA A 101 8.48 -2.88 -9.22
C ALA A 101 9.76 -3.69 -9.46
N LYS A 102 9.67 -5.02 -9.35
CA LYS A 102 10.81 -5.90 -9.65
C LYS A 102 11.27 -5.77 -11.10
N ALA A 103 10.33 -5.75 -12.05
CA ALA A 103 10.65 -5.58 -13.47
C ALA A 103 11.36 -4.25 -13.75
N LEU A 104 10.92 -3.15 -13.15
CA LEU A 104 11.59 -1.86 -13.31
C LEU A 104 13.01 -1.86 -12.76
N ILE A 105 13.25 -2.50 -11.62
CA ILE A 105 14.63 -2.66 -11.09
C ILE A 105 15.48 -3.50 -12.03
N ASP A 106 14.97 -4.62 -12.54
CA ASP A 106 15.69 -5.51 -13.46
C ASP A 106 15.99 -4.83 -14.81
N GLU A 107 15.13 -3.92 -15.26
CA GLU A 107 15.32 -3.08 -16.45
C GLU A 107 16.31 -1.93 -16.25
N GLY A 108 16.85 -1.76 -15.04
CA GLY A 108 17.87 -0.76 -14.73
C GLY A 108 17.34 0.55 -14.14
N LEU A 109 16.13 0.58 -13.63
CA LEU A 109 15.64 1.75 -12.89
C LEU A 109 16.59 2.06 -11.72
N PHE A 110 16.98 3.33 -11.57
CA PHE A 110 17.92 3.83 -10.57
C PHE A 110 19.41 3.46 -10.79
N VAL A 111 19.78 2.83 -11.90
CA VAL A 111 21.19 2.56 -12.23
C VAL A 111 21.90 3.85 -12.65
N ASP A 112 21.33 4.56 -13.62
CA ASP A 112 21.94 5.76 -14.20
C ASP A 112 21.50 7.06 -13.51
N LYS A 113 20.39 7.02 -12.78
CA LYS A 113 19.76 8.18 -12.16
C LYS A 113 19.31 7.83 -10.75
N LYS A 114 19.75 8.62 -9.77
CA LYS A 114 19.38 8.40 -8.36
C LYS A 114 17.87 8.47 -8.13
N PRO A 115 17.31 7.73 -7.15
CA PRO A 115 15.89 7.75 -6.86
C PRO A 115 15.29 9.15 -6.72
N GLY A 116 15.94 10.05 -5.98
CA GLY A 116 15.47 11.42 -5.78
C GLY A 116 15.51 12.31 -7.02
N SER A 117 16.03 11.84 -8.14
CA SER A 117 16.05 12.56 -9.43
C SER A 117 14.84 12.21 -10.31
N TYR A 118 14.00 11.27 -9.90
CA TYR A 118 12.74 10.96 -10.57
C TYR A 118 11.60 11.73 -9.93
N SER A 119 10.67 12.24 -10.73
CA SER A 119 9.41 12.73 -10.19
C SER A 119 8.50 11.53 -9.81
N VAL A 120 7.53 11.78 -8.94
CA VAL A 120 6.52 10.78 -8.60
C VAL A 120 5.75 10.36 -9.84
N GLU A 121 5.45 11.31 -10.73
CA GLU A 121 4.75 11.06 -12.01
C GLU A 121 5.53 10.13 -12.92
N GLU A 122 6.85 10.33 -13.07
CA GLU A 122 7.69 9.44 -13.88
C GLU A 122 7.63 7.99 -13.40
N ILE A 123 7.71 7.77 -12.09
CA ILE A 123 7.61 6.43 -11.51
C ILE A 123 6.19 5.86 -11.63
N PHE A 124 5.18 6.70 -11.40
CA PHE A 124 3.78 6.33 -11.56
C PHE A 124 3.49 5.82 -12.98
N ASP A 125 3.91 6.57 -14.00
CA ASP A 125 3.69 6.21 -15.40
C ASP A 125 4.39 4.91 -15.76
N LYS A 126 5.62 4.70 -15.28
CA LYS A 126 6.36 3.45 -15.49
C LYS A 126 5.66 2.24 -14.85
N LEU A 127 5.17 2.38 -13.64
CA LEU A 127 4.41 1.32 -12.96
C LEU A 127 3.09 1.04 -13.67
N MET A 128 2.35 2.07 -14.06
CA MET A 128 1.07 1.93 -14.77
C MET A 128 1.21 1.15 -16.07
N LEU A 129 2.24 1.45 -16.87
CA LEU A 129 2.50 0.73 -18.12
C LEU A 129 2.65 -0.78 -17.94
N ILE A 130 3.15 -1.23 -16.80
CA ILE A 130 3.33 -2.65 -16.49
C ILE A 130 2.07 -3.23 -15.84
N VAL A 131 1.47 -2.52 -14.90
CA VAL A 131 0.27 -2.98 -14.17
C VAL A 131 -0.94 -3.14 -15.08
N GLU A 132 -1.12 -2.26 -16.07
CA GLU A 132 -2.22 -2.32 -17.05
C GLU A 132 -2.09 -3.44 -18.08
N LYS A 133 -0.92 -4.04 -18.19
CA LYS A 133 -0.73 -5.22 -19.06
C LYS A 133 -1.19 -6.49 -18.35
#